data_35a7a4c5cb6e714bac25f82cf30bc652
#
_entry.id   35a7a4c5cb6e714bac25f82cf30bc652
#
_cell.length_a   1.000
_cell.length_b   1.000
_cell.length_c   1.000
_cell.angle_alpha   90.00
_cell.angle_beta   90.00
_cell.angle_gamma   90.00
#
_symmetry.space_group_name_H-M   'P 1'
#
loop_
_entity.id
_entity.type
_entity.pdbx_description
1 polymer ?
#
loop_
_entity_poly.entity_id
_entity_poly.type
_entity_poly.pdbx_seq_one_letter_code
_entity_poly.pdbx_strand_id
1 'polypeptide(L)'
;QAILTQQNEDGSWSSSADTKPVGDVDMTAMALQALAPYYNEGDDTTVNAAVDKALQWLSAKYKGTGYTSAESCAQVVVALSALQLNANSDSSFVKSVDGAPTSVLGDLLRYYLGESQGFKHAASGKTADQKATEQALYAMAAYERYCRRTNALYDMTDAVCAHSFGDWQVVSPATCTADGSRQRVCTRCGA
;
A
#
# COMPACT_ATOMS: atom_id res chain seq x y z
N GLN A 1 -19.77 4.75 -4.42
CA GLN A 1 -20.61 5.75 -3.74
C GLN A 1 -20.58 5.60 -2.20
N ALA A 2 -20.68 4.38 -1.64
CA ALA A 2 -20.73 4.18 -0.17
C ALA A 2 -19.55 4.82 0.59
N ILE A 3 -18.31 4.75 0.07
CA ILE A 3 -17.15 5.36 0.70
C ILE A 3 -17.29 6.90 0.75
N LEU A 4 -17.71 7.51 -0.34
CA LEU A 4 -17.84 8.97 -0.44
C LEU A 4 -18.85 9.55 0.56
N THR A 5 -19.97 8.83 0.80
CA THR A 5 -20.99 9.28 1.76
C THR A 5 -20.56 9.21 3.22
N GLN A 6 -19.44 8.54 3.53
CA GLN A 6 -18.89 8.42 4.87
C GLN A 6 -17.72 9.37 5.11
N GLN A 7 -17.37 10.22 4.14
CA GLN A 7 -16.32 11.21 4.34
C GLN A 7 -16.79 12.29 5.32
N ASN A 8 -15.97 12.58 6.33
CA ASN A 8 -16.21 13.67 7.27
C ASN A 8 -16.09 15.04 6.58
N GLU A 9 -16.67 16.06 7.17
CA GLU A 9 -16.60 17.43 6.66
C GLU A 9 -15.17 17.96 6.51
N ASP A 10 -14.23 17.49 7.34
CA ASP A 10 -12.82 17.85 7.27
C ASP A 10 -12.02 17.10 6.20
N GLY A 11 -12.65 16.17 5.48
CA GLY A 11 -12.04 15.36 4.43
C GLY A 11 -11.49 14.00 4.89
N SER A 12 -11.56 13.69 6.17
CA SER A 12 -11.10 12.41 6.72
C SER A 12 -12.16 11.31 6.66
N TRP A 13 -11.76 10.08 7.01
CA TRP A 13 -12.65 8.99 7.38
C TRP A 13 -12.34 8.51 8.79
N SER A 14 -13.33 7.92 9.43
CA SER A 14 -13.27 7.45 10.82
C SER A 14 -13.54 5.96 10.90
N SER A 15 -12.99 5.31 11.94
CA SER A 15 -13.28 3.92 12.25
C SER A 15 -14.61 3.73 13.01
N SER A 16 -15.22 4.81 13.50
CA SER A 16 -16.47 4.76 14.22
C SER A 16 -17.59 5.53 13.51
N ALA A 17 -18.82 5.04 13.66
CA ALA A 17 -20.04 5.67 13.15
C ALA A 17 -20.67 6.66 14.16
N ASP A 18 -19.88 7.26 15.03
CA ASP A 18 -20.33 8.20 16.03
C ASP A 18 -20.91 9.49 15.41
N THR A 19 -21.76 10.17 16.15
CA THR A 19 -22.39 11.43 15.71
C THR A 19 -21.40 12.59 15.53
N LYS A 20 -20.17 12.44 16.03
CA LYS A 20 -19.03 13.35 15.81
C LYS A 20 -17.76 12.52 15.54
N PRO A 21 -17.66 11.96 14.37
CA PRO A 21 -16.52 11.09 14.05
C PRO A 21 -15.22 11.89 14.06
N VAL A 22 -14.22 11.34 14.73
CA VAL A 22 -12.85 11.88 14.70
C VAL A 22 -12.11 11.20 13.56
N GLY A 23 -11.52 11.99 12.66
CA GLY A 23 -10.76 11.47 11.52
C GLY A 23 -9.58 10.61 11.98
N ASP A 24 -9.40 9.49 11.32
CA ASP A 24 -8.35 8.51 11.57
C ASP A 24 -7.42 8.42 10.36
N VAL A 25 -6.10 8.39 10.58
CA VAL A 25 -5.08 8.40 9.51
C VAL A 25 -5.17 7.12 8.70
N ASP A 26 -5.28 5.98 9.37
CA ASP A 26 -5.29 4.66 8.71
C ASP A 26 -6.55 4.51 7.86
N MET A 27 -7.73 4.84 8.44
CA MET A 27 -9.01 4.79 7.71
C MET A 27 -9.05 5.75 6.53
N THR A 28 -8.51 6.96 6.69
CA THR A 28 -8.44 7.94 5.60
C THR A 28 -7.52 7.45 4.48
N ALA A 29 -6.35 6.89 4.81
CA ALA A 29 -5.43 6.33 3.84
C ALA A 29 -6.02 5.10 3.13
N MET A 30 -6.72 4.21 3.86
CA MET A 30 -7.40 3.05 3.26
C MET A 30 -8.54 3.46 2.33
N ALA A 31 -9.31 4.51 2.68
CA ALA A 31 -10.32 5.06 1.80
C ALA A 31 -9.70 5.61 0.49
N LEU A 32 -8.56 6.30 0.59
CA LEU A 32 -7.81 6.77 -0.57
C LEU A 32 -7.32 5.63 -1.47
N GLN A 33 -6.84 4.53 -0.87
CA GLN A 33 -6.44 3.34 -1.63
C GLN A 33 -7.60 2.77 -2.45
N ALA A 34 -8.80 2.73 -1.86
CA ALA A 34 -10.00 2.26 -2.54
C ALA A 34 -10.52 3.23 -3.62
N LEU A 35 -10.26 4.54 -3.47
CA LEU A 35 -10.68 5.57 -4.43
C LEU A 35 -9.63 5.81 -5.52
N ALA A 36 -8.38 5.41 -5.32
CA ALA A 36 -7.28 5.66 -6.25
C ALA A 36 -7.56 5.23 -7.71
N PRO A 37 -8.21 4.08 -7.99
CA PRO A 37 -8.52 3.68 -9.37
C PRO A 37 -9.51 4.61 -10.10
N TYR A 38 -10.20 5.47 -9.36
CA TYR A 38 -11.22 6.41 -9.89
C TYR A 38 -10.75 7.86 -9.86
N TYR A 39 -9.58 8.12 -9.30
CA TYR A 39 -9.02 9.46 -9.20
C TYR A 39 -8.46 9.92 -10.55
N ASN A 40 -8.88 11.10 -10.99
CA ASN A 40 -8.59 11.65 -12.33
C ASN A 40 -9.09 10.79 -13.50
N GLU A 41 -10.05 9.89 -13.24
CA GLU A 41 -10.71 9.09 -14.28
C GLU A 41 -12.04 9.71 -14.66
N GLY A 42 -12.21 10.01 -15.96
CA GLY A 42 -13.42 10.58 -16.51
C GLY A 42 -13.81 11.95 -15.94
N ASP A 43 -15.10 12.26 -15.97
CA ASP A 43 -15.67 13.57 -15.58
C ASP A 43 -16.18 13.61 -14.12
N ASP A 44 -15.91 12.57 -13.29
CA ASP A 44 -16.42 12.52 -11.92
C ASP A 44 -15.60 13.41 -10.98
N THR A 45 -15.98 14.67 -10.89
CA THR A 45 -15.38 15.65 -10.00
C THR A 45 -15.61 15.35 -8.53
N THR A 46 -16.55 14.49 -8.17
CA THR A 46 -16.89 14.16 -6.77
C THR A 46 -15.79 13.32 -6.12
N VAL A 47 -15.29 12.30 -6.84
CA VAL A 47 -14.18 11.49 -6.38
C VAL A 47 -12.92 12.34 -6.23
N ASN A 48 -12.61 13.16 -7.23
CA ASN A 48 -11.44 14.03 -7.22
C ASN A 48 -11.47 14.98 -6.01
N ALA A 49 -12.59 15.66 -5.79
CA ALA A 49 -12.75 16.57 -4.65
C ALA A 49 -12.59 15.84 -3.30
N ALA A 50 -13.11 14.62 -3.17
CA ALA A 50 -12.98 13.82 -1.96
C ALA A 50 -11.53 13.39 -1.70
N VAL A 51 -10.83 12.94 -2.74
CA VAL A 51 -9.40 12.55 -2.67
C VAL A 51 -8.54 13.75 -2.32
N ASP A 52 -8.73 14.89 -2.97
CA ASP A 52 -7.96 16.12 -2.71
C ASP A 52 -8.12 16.60 -1.26
N LYS A 53 -9.34 16.59 -0.74
CA LYS A 53 -9.63 16.94 0.66
C LYS A 53 -8.92 16.00 1.64
N ALA A 54 -8.94 14.71 1.37
CA ALA A 54 -8.29 13.71 2.21
C ALA A 54 -6.77 13.83 2.19
N LEU A 55 -6.18 14.09 1.02
CA LEU A 55 -4.73 14.36 0.89
C LEU A 55 -4.32 15.60 1.69
N GLN A 56 -5.11 16.68 1.63
CA GLN A 56 -4.88 17.88 2.43
C GLN A 56 -4.96 17.58 3.93
N TRP A 57 -5.96 16.80 4.36
CA TRP A 57 -6.12 16.41 5.74
C TRP A 57 -4.95 15.54 6.23
N LEU A 58 -4.55 14.51 5.48
CA LEU A 58 -3.39 13.67 5.81
C LEU A 58 -2.10 14.50 5.90
N SER A 59 -1.86 15.38 4.90
CA SER A 59 -0.71 16.28 4.92
C SER A 59 -0.69 17.20 6.14
N ALA A 60 -1.85 17.71 6.57
CA ALA A 60 -1.96 18.56 7.77
C ALA A 60 -1.72 17.78 9.07
N LYS A 61 -2.03 16.48 9.10
CA LYS A 61 -1.73 15.58 10.23
C LYS A 61 -0.27 15.16 10.29
N TYR A 62 0.42 15.12 9.16
CA TYR A 62 1.83 14.79 9.07
C TYR A 62 2.70 15.98 9.49
N LYS A 63 3.00 16.09 10.79
CA LYS A 63 3.78 17.19 11.38
C LYS A 63 4.36 16.82 12.75
N GLY A 64 5.28 17.61 13.24
CA GLY A 64 5.85 17.46 14.59
C GLY A 64 6.65 16.18 14.75
N THR A 65 6.06 15.14 15.32
CA THR A 65 6.66 13.81 15.49
C THR A 65 6.36 12.85 14.34
N GLY A 66 5.72 13.30 13.28
CA GLY A 66 5.23 12.48 12.18
C GLY A 66 3.89 11.80 12.50
N TYR A 67 3.60 10.71 11.81
CA TYR A 67 2.50 9.83 12.20
C TYR A 67 2.90 8.97 13.40
N THR A 68 1.94 8.64 14.27
CA THR A 68 2.22 8.07 15.59
C THR A 68 2.61 6.60 15.60
N SER A 69 2.45 5.90 14.48
CA SER A 69 2.76 4.47 14.36
C SER A 69 3.36 4.13 13.00
N ALA A 70 4.06 3.00 12.92
CA ALA A 70 4.55 2.45 11.67
C ALA A 70 3.41 2.10 10.71
N GLU A 71 2.30 1.59 11.25
CA GLU A 71 1.11 1.23 10.47
C GLU A 71 0.50 2.45 9.79
N SER A 72 0.36 3.57 10.49
CA SER A 72 -0.16 4.81 9.90
C SER A 72 0.75 5.33 8.78
N CYS A 73 2.07 5.31 8.99
CA CYS A 73 3.02 5.63 7.91
C CYS A 73 2.86 4.68 6.72
N ALA A 74 2.75 3.37 6.98
CA ALA A 74 2.60 2.35 5.95
C ALA A 74 1.33 2.55 5.12
N GLN A 75 0.17 2.76 5.77
CA GLN A 75 -1.09 3.02 5.07
C GLN A 75 -1.02 4.24 4.16
N VAL A 76 -0.37 5.32 4.63
CA VAL A 76 -0.21 6.54 3.82
C VAL A 76 0.76 6.30 2.65
N VAL A 77 1.86 5.57 2.85
CA VAL A 77 2.77 5.19 1.75
C VAL A 77 2.02 4.40 0.66
N VAL A 78 1.17 3.45 1.04
CA VAL A 78 0.35 2.69 0.08
C VAL A 78 -0.63 3.60 -0.66
N ALA A 79 -1.32 4.50 0.06
CA ALA A 79 -2.27 5.44 -0.54
C ALA A 79 -1.60 6.37 -1.55
N LEU A 80 -0.47 6.98 -1.17
CA LEU A 80 0.30 7.86 -2.08
C LEU A 80 0.79 7.10 -3.31
N SER A 81 1.32 5.88 -3.12
CA SER A 81 1.77 5.03 -4.23
C SER A 81 0.64 4.69 -5.20
N ALA A 82 -0.55 4.36 -4.67
CA ALA A 82 -1.74 4.07 -5.49
C ALA A 82 -2.22 5.30 -6.27
N LEU A 83 -2.13 6.49 -5.68
CA LEU A 83 -2.47 7.77 -6.31
C LEU A 83 -1.36 8.34 -7.22
N GLN A 84 -0.30 7.57 -7.46
CA GLN A 84 0.87 7.97 -8.26
C GLN A 84 1.61 9.19 -7.69
N LEU A 85 1.58 9.38 -6.36
CA LEU A 85 2.32 10.39 -5.63
C LEU A 85 3.58 9.78 -4.99
N ASN A 86 4.69 10.51 -5.03
CA ASN A 86 5.96 10.00 -4.50
C ASN A 86 6.03 10.14 -2.97
N ALA A 87 5.83 9.04 -2.23
CA ALA A 87 5.87 9.02 -0.78
C ALA A 87 7.24 9.46 -0.18
N ASN A 88 8.30 9.52 -0.99
CA ASN A 88 9.64 9.94 -0.56
C ASN A 88 9.95 11.41 -0.87
N SER A 89 9.25 12.05 -1.82
CA SER A 89 9.64 13.40 -2.26
C SER A 89 8.48 14.35 -2.54
N ASP A 90 7.23 13.91 -2.40
CA ASP A 90 6.10 14.82 -2.56
C ASP A 90 6.15 15.92 -1.50
N SER A 91 6.11 17.19 -1.94
CA SER A 91 6.30 18.36 -1.08
C SER A 91 5.21 18.49 0.01
N SER A 92 4.03 17.96 -0.23
CA SER A 92 2.94 17.92 0.75
C SER A 92 3.20 16.92 1.87
N PHE A 93 4.07 15.94 1.64
CA PHE A 93 4.40 14.83 2.52
C PHE A 93 5.88 14.75 2.90
N VAL A 94 6.63 15.83 2.68
CA VAL A 94 7.95 16.08 3.29
C VAL A 94 7.79 17.21 4.28
N LYS A 95 7.91 16.91 5.57
CA LYS A 95 7.69 17.85 6.68
C LYS A 95 8.88 17.82 7.65
N SER A 96 8.95 18.82 8.51
CA SER A 96 9.86 18.75 9.66
C SER A 96 9.28 17.80 10.70
N VAL A 97 9.94 16.64 10.85
CA VAL A 97 9.62 15.61 11.86
C VAL A 97 10.83 15.50 12.78
N ASP A 98 10.61 15.68 14.08
CA ASP A 98 11.67 15.76 15.09
C ASP A 98 12.81 16.71 14.71
N GLY A 99 12.46 17.83 14.06
CA GLY A 99 13.40 18.89 13.66
C GLY A 99 14.16 18.65 12.34
N ALA A 100 13.91 17.53 11.64
CA ALA A 100 14.55 17.22 10.37
C ALA A 100 13.53 17.07 9.23
N PRO A 101 13.85 17.49 7.98
CA PRO A 101 13.01 17.22 6.82
C PRO A 101 12.90 15.71 6.62
N THR A 102 11.69 15.18 6.72
CA THR A 102 11.42 13.75 6.67
C THR A 102 10.22 13.49 5.76
N SER A 103 10.35 12.58 4.82
CA SER A 103 9.23 12.07 4.02
C SER A 103 8.44 11.03 4.80
N VAL A 104 7.20 10.73 4.38
CA VAL A 104 6.41 9.66 5.01
C VAL A 104 7.12 8.31 4.88
N LEU A 105 7.77 8.05 3.74
CA LEU A 105 8.57 6.83 3.58
C LEU A 105 9.78 6.83 4.53
N GLY A 106 10.48 7.96 4.66
CA GLY A 106 11.58 8.12 5.61
C GLY A 106 11.14 7.95 7.06
N ASP A 107 9.94 8.46 7.39
CA ASP A 107 9.34 8.28 8.72
C ASP A 107 9.01 6.80 9.00
N LEU A 108 8.45 6.08 8.04
CA LEU A 108 8.25 4.63 8.16
C LEU A 108 9.56 3.88 8.47
N LEU A 109 10.65 4.26 7.80
CA LEU A 109 11.96 3.63 8.01
C LEU A 109 12.54 3.86 9.41
N ARG A 110 12.13 4.89 10.14
CA ARG A 110 12.53 5.14 11.54
C ARG A 110 11.99 4.08 12.52
N TYR A 111 10.99 3.32 12.11
CA TYR A 111 10.44 2.21 12.89
C TYR A 111 11.16 0.88 12.64
N TYR A 112 12.08 0.83 11.66
CA TYR A 112 12.83 -0.38 11.33
C TYR A 112 13.89 -0.69 12.38
N LEU A 113 13.92 -1.93 12.85
CA LEU A 113 14.85 -2.41 13.90
C LEU A 113 16.03 -3.21 13.36
N GLY A 114 16.07 -3.52 12.07
CA GLY A 114 17.13 -4.30 11.43
C GLY A 114 16.63 -5.59 10.75
N GLU A 115 17.51 -6.22 9.97
CA GLU A 115 17.17 -7.30 9.03
C GLU A 115 16.50 -8.53 9.67
N SER A 116 16.84 -8.85 10.91
CA SER A 116 16.29 -10.03 11.58
C SER A 116 15.13 -9.71 12.54
N GLN A 117 14.73 -8.45 12.68
CA GLN A 117 13.76 -8.04 13.69
C GLN A 117 12.45 -7.52 13.07
N GLY A 118 12.50 -6.68 12.03
CA GLY A 118 11.32 -6.08 11.43
C GLY A 118 11.05 -4.65 11.93
N PHE A 119 9.78 -4.27 12.04
CA PHE A 119 9.34 -2.92 12.42
C PHE A 119 8.66 -2.91 13.79
N LYS A 120 8.94 -1.89 14.58
CA LYS A 120 8.24 -1.61 15.84
C LYS A 120 6.96 -0.82 15.57
N HIS A 121 5.96 -0.97 16.43
CA HIS A 121 4.70 -0.24 16.33
C HIS A 121 4.85 1.27 16.56
N ALA A 122 5.49 1.66 17.66
CA ALA A 122 5.62 3.05 18.09
C ALA A 122 7.09 3.48 18.17
N ALA A 123 7.35 4.79 18.07
CA ALA A 123 8.70 5.34 18.11
C ALA A 123 9.48 4.95 19.39
N SER A 124 8.81 4.86 20.52
CA SER A 124 9.39 4.41 21.80
C SER A 124 9.57 2.90 21.94
N GLY A 125 9.00 2.11 21.01
CA GLY A 125 9.09 0.65 21.00
C GLY A 125 10.52 0.15 20.80
N LYS A 126 10.85 -0.99 21.42
CA LYS A 126 12.16 -1.64 21.33
C LYS A 126 12.12 -3.03 20.72
N THR A 127 10.93 -3.55 20.48
CA THR A 127 10.69 -4.88 19.92
C THR A 127 9.87 -4.75 18.65
N ALA A 128 10.08 -5.69 17.72
CA ALA A 128 9.28 -5.77 16.53
C ALA A 128 7.82 -6.12 16.89
N ASP A 129 6.92 -5.53 16.14
CA ASP A 129 5.50 -5.82 16.15
C ASP A 129 5.13 -6.52 14.85
N GLN A 130 4.33 -7.57 14.93
CA GLN A 130 3.97 -8.37 13.76
C GLN A 130 3.15 -7.55 12.75
N LYS A 131 2.16 -6.82 13.23
CA LYS A 131 1.28 -6.00 12.37
C LYS A 131 2.07 -4.85 11.73
N ALA A 132 2.90 -4.15 12.52
CA ALA A 132 3.77 -3.10 12.00
C ALA A 132 4.72 -3.63 10.92
N THR A 133 5.32 -4.80 11.13
CA THR A 133 6.22 -5.43 10.16
C THR A 133 5.49 -5.84 8.89
N GLU A 134 4.33 -6.48 9.00
CA GLU A 134 3.51 -6.86 7.85
C GLU A 134 3.10 -5.63 7.03
N GLN A 135 2.58 -4.60 7.69
CA GLN A 135 2.12 -3.40 7.01
C GLN A 135 3.27 -2.61 6.38
N ALA A 136 4.43 -2.55 7.03
CA ALA A 136 5.61 -1.93 6.44
C ALA A 136 6.08 -2.68 5.18
N LEU A 137 6.07 -4.01 5.19
CA LEU A 137 6.50 -4.81 4.03
C LEU A 137 5.59 -4.59 2.83
N TYR A 138 4.27 -4.59 2.99
CA TYR A 138 3.40 -4.33 1.85
C TYR A 138 3.45 -2.85 1.39
N ALA A 139 3.73 -1.91 2.31
CA ALA A 139 3.97 -0.52 1.93
C ALA A 139 5.24 -0.36 1.10
N MET A 140 6.32 -1.08 1.44
CA MET A 140 7.54 -1.15 0.63
C MET A 140 7.25 -1.74 -0.75
N ALA A 141 6.45 -2.82 -0.83
CA ALA A 141 6.03 -3.41 -2.10
C ALA A 141 5.22 -2.43 -2.94
N ALA A 142 4.29 -1.68 -2.33
CA ALA A 142 3.51 -0.65 -3.02
C ALA A 142 4.42 0.46 -3.58
N TYR A 143 5.36 0.93 -2.79
CA TYR A 143 6.31 1.96 -3.21
C TYR A 143 7.27 1.46 -4.30
N GLU A 144 7.75 0.23 -4.20
CA GLU A 144 8.56 -0.39 -5.27
C GLU A 144 7.78 -0.48 -6.58
N ARG A 145 6.52 -0.90 -6.55
CA ARG A 145 5.64 -0.95 -7.72
C ARG A 145 5.44 0.43 -8.33
N TYR A 146 5.23 1.45 -7.49
CA TYR A 146 5.19 2.84 -7.93
C TYR A 146 6.49 3.25 -8.63
N CYS A 147 7.65 2.97 -8.05
CA CYS A 147 8.95 3.30 -8.65
C CYS A 147 9.18 2.57 -10.00
N ARG A 148 8.70 1.36 -10.13
CA ARG A 148 8.77 0.56 -11.36
C ARG A 148 7.71 0.92 -12.39
N ARG A 149 6.75 1.79 -12.05
CA ARG A 149 5.60 2.14 -12.89
C ARG A 149 4.77 0.93 -13.31
N THR A 150 4.63 -0.02 -12.42
CA THR A 150 3.72 -1.16 -12.53
C THR A 150 2.36 -0.82 -11.88
N ASN A 151 1.39 -1.72 -11.99
CA ASN A 151 0.06 -1.50 -11.41
C ASN A 151 0.14 -1.30 -9.88
N ALA A 152 -0.84 -0.63 -9.30
CA ALA A 152 -0.93 -0.44 -7.85
C ALA A 152 -0.97 -1.78 -7.09
N LEU A 153 -0.62 -1.76 -5.80
CA LEU A 153 -0.48 -2.99 -4.99
C LEU A 153 -1.69 -3.92 -5.05
N TYR A 154 -2.90 -3.38 -5.13
CA TYR A 154 -4.13 -4.18 -5.15
C TYR A 154 -4.64 -4.49 -6.57
N ASP A 155 -3.94 -4.02 -7.60
CA ASP A 155 -4.13 -4.44 -8.98
C ASP A 155 -2.92 -5.26 -9.44
N MET A 156 -2.99 -6.56 -9.20
CA MET A 156 -1.92 -7.51 -9.52
C MET A 156 -2.08 -8.14 -10.91
N THR A 157 -2.85 -7.52 -11.79
CA THR A 157 -3.07 -8.04 -13.16
C THR A 157 -1.79 -8.09 -13.99
N ASP A 158 -0.83 -7.24 -13.72
CA ASP A 158 0.51 -7.25 -14.31
C ASP A 158 1.45 -8.33 -13.74
N ALA A 159 1.13 -8.88 -12.56
CA ALA A 159 1.89 -9.95 -11.93
C ALA A 159 1.37 -11.35 -12.31
N VAL A 160 0.20 -11.43 -12.92
CA VAL A 160 -0.34 -12.69 -13.42
C VAL A 160 0.42 -13.09 -14.67
N CYS A 161 1.17 -14.18 -14.59
CA CYS A 161 1.80 -14.74 -15.76
C CYS A 161 0.73 -15.26 -16.73
N ALA A 162 0.57 -14.62 -17.88
CA ALA A 162 -0.10 -15.24 -19.01
C ALA A 162 0.78 -16.42 -19.44
N HIS A 163 0.52 -17.59 -18.86
CA HIS A 163 1.37 -18.76 -19.05
C HIS A 163 1.56 -19.09 -20.53
N SER A 164 2.81 -19.14 -20.94
CA SER A 164 3.23 -19.67 -22.24
C SER A 164 3.96 -20.97 -21.97
N PHE A 165 3.23 -22.07 -22.07
CA PHE A 165 3.80 -23.38 -21.81
C PHE A 165 4.64 -23.86 -22.97
N GLY A 166 5.81 -24.39 -22.67
CA GLY A 166 6.65 -25.13 -23.62
C GLY A 166 6.06 -26.51 -23.96
N ASP A 167 6.86 -27.31 -24.65
CA ASP A 167 6.47 -28.67 -25.08
C ASP A 167 6.27 -29.61 -23.86
N TRP A 168 5.41 -30.60 -24.07
CA TRP A 168 5.20 -31.65 -23.10
C TRP A 168 6.44 -32.52 -22.92
N GLN A 169 6.92 -32.67 -21.71
CA GLN A 169 7.99 -33.58 -21.33
C GLN A 169 7.42 -34.80 -20.60
N VAL A 170 7.78 -35.98 -21.04
CA VAL A 170 7.39 -37.23 -20.37
C VAL A 170 8.20 -37.36 -19.07
N VAL A 171 7.54 -37.36 -17.95
CA VAL A 171 8.17 -37.56 -16.64
C VAL A 171 8.26 -39.07 -16.33
N SER A 172 7.20 -39.79 -16.63
CA SER A 172 7.14 -41.22 -16.47
C SER A 172 6.40 -41.84 -17.69
N PRO A 173 6.99 -42.75 -18.45
CA PRO A 173 6.30 -43.42 -19.54
C PRO A 173 5.18 -44.31 -19.01
N ALA A 174 4.07 -44.39 -19.75
CA ALA A 174 3.02 -45.37 -19.47
C ALA A 174 3.51 -46.79 -19.66
N THR A 175 3.02 -47.73 -18.85
CA THR A 175 3.23 -49.17 -19.01
C THR A 175 1.91 -49.89 -19.19
N CYS A 176 1.92 -51.20 -19.44
CA CYS A 176 0.67 -51.99 -19.56
C CYS A 176 -0.13 -52.06 -18.26
N THR A 177 0.44 -51.68 -17.11
CA THR A 177 -0.15 -51.80 -15.78
C THR A 177 -0.18 -50.50 -14.98
N ALA A 178 0.43 -49.40 -15.51
CA ALA A 178 0.47 -48.10 -14.83
C ALA A 178 0.41 -46.95 -15.85
N ASP A 179 -0.33 -45.94 -15.49
CA ASP A 179 -0.40 -44.68 -16.26
C ASP A 179 0.95 -43.95 -16.26
N GLY A 180 1.27 -43.32 -17.39
CA GLY A 180 2.39 -42.40 -17.49
C GLY A 180 2.03 -41.01 -17.02
N SER A 181 3.05 -40.19 -16.71
CA SER A 181 2.89 -38.79 -16.42
C SER A 181 3.73 -37.90 -17.34
N ARG A 182 3.20 -36.74 -17.67
CA ARG A 182 3.92 -35.71 -18.43
C ARG A 182 3.68 -34.35 -17.81
N GLN A 183 4.66 -33.47 -17.94
CA GLN A 183 4.57 -32.09 -17.49
C GLN A 183 4.98 -31.12 -18.60
N ARG A 184 4.56 -29.90 -18.48
CA ARG A 184 5.07 -28.77 -19.27
C ARG A 184 5.31 -27.60 -18.33
N VAL A 185 6.32 -26.83 -18.62
CA VAL A 185 6.73 -25.69 -17.79
C VAL A 185 6.45 -24.40 -18.55
N CYS A 186 5.94 -23.40 -17.86
CA CYS A 186 5.78 -22.09 -18.42
C CYS A 186 7.15 -21.46 -18.71
N THR A 187 7.39 -21.04 -19.94
CA THR A 187 8.66 -20.42 -20.37
C THR A 187 8.89 -19.04 -19.79
N ARG A 188 7.85 -18.43 -19.16
CA ARG A 188 7.93 -17.09 -18.56
C ARG A 188 8.19 -17.12 -17.07
N CYS A 189 7.55 -18.02 -16.32
CA CYS A 189 7.60 -18.03 -14.86
C CYS A 189 8.08 -19.35 -14.25
N GLY A 190 8.29 -20.39 -15.03
CA GLY A 190 8.77 -21.70 -14.56
C GLY A 190 7.69 -22.58 -13.89
N ALA A 191 6.42 -22.14 -13.80
CA ALA A 191 5.33 -22.93 -13.22
C ALA A 191 4.81 -24.02 -14.16
#